data_786704164035c7a12dc8df8630f09903
#
_entry.id   786704164035c7a12dc8df8630f09903
#
_cell.length_a   1.000
_cell.length_b   1.000
_cell.length_c   1.000
_cell.angle_alpha   90.00
_cell.angle_beta   90.00
_cell.angle_gamma   90.00
#
_symmetry.space_group_name_H-M   'P 1'
#
loop_
_entity.id
_entity.type
_entity.pdbx_description
1 polymer ?
#
loop_
_entity_poly.entity_id
_entity_poly.type
_entity_poly.pdbx_seq_one_letter_code
_entity_poly.pdbx_strand_id
1 'polypeptide(L)'
;SYLHVAKDNYYIYGTGLRTNPPIEGALGYKNLFISACRGPKTYDFLKNEKKLNCPQIYGDPALLLKEFYIPKINEQFKNKIVIVPHKSHYGHYKKLKLNPNFIVINPRDHWKDVVNNIFSAKAVISSSLHGIIIADVYKRPNIMLCEFELTEGKFKFQDYYSSQKRPFLYINHLKEFDEKLLYHGGNKIDLKKLKDAFPFK
;
A
#
# COMPACT_ATOMS: atom_id res chain seq x y z
N SER A 1 0.07 5.48 7.19
CA SER A 1 0.85 6.70 6.98
C SER A 1 1.07 7.42 8.32
N TYR A 2 2.28 7.87 8.58
CA TYR A 2 2.66 8.55 9.83
C TYR A 2 2.92 10.05 9.64
N LEU A 3 2.74 10.61 8.46
CA LEU A 3 2.92 12.05 8.23
C LEU A 3 2.03 12.91 9.15
N HIS A 4 0.84 12.46 9.49
CA HIS A 4 -0.09 13.17 10.36
C HIS A 4 0.33 13.24 11.84
N VAL A 5 1.29 12.43 12.25
CA VAL A 5 1.88 12.43 13.61
C VAL A 5 3.32 12.91 13.61
N ALA A 6 3.84 13.33 12.46
CA ALA A 6 5.19 13.85 12.38
C ALA A 6 5.31 15.16 13.17
N LYS A 7 6.47 15.37 13.77
CA LYS A 7 6.87 16.59 14.47
C LYS A 7 8.09 17.18 13.79
N ASP A 8 8.41 18.42 14.10
CA ASP A 8 9.62 19.05 13.59
C ASP A 8 10.86 18.17 13.87
N ASN A 9 11.77 18.19 12.91
CA ASN A 9 13.02 17.44 12.90
C ASN A 9 12.88 15.91 12.74
N TYR A 10 11.67 15.42 12.35
CA TYR A 10 11.53 14.00 12.00
C TYR A 10 12.10 13.71 10.61
N TYR A 11 12.67 12.52 10.48
CA TYR A 11 13.07 11.96 9.20
C TYR A 11 11.87 11.26 8.55
N ILE A 12 11.62 11.62 7.29
CA ILE A 12 10.53 11.07 6.47
C ILE A 12 11.13 10.27 5.32
N TYR A 13 10.82 8.98 5.28
CA TYR A 13 11.27 8.08 4.23
C TYR A 13 10.10 7.23 3.72
N GLY A 14 9.66 7.48 2.50
CA GLY A 14 8.66 6.69 1.77
C GLY A 14 7.23 6.74 2.30
N THR A 15 6.94 7.51 3.36
CA THR A 15 5.57 7.69 3.84
C THR A 15 4.82 8.73 3.00
N GLY A 16 3.47 8.74 3.10
CA GLY A 16 2.65 9.70 2.37
C GLY A 16 1.42 10.14 3.16
N LEU A 17 0.67 11.07 2.65
CA LEU A 17 -0.60 11.51 3.22
C LEU A 17 -1.64 10.39 3.20
N ARG A 18 -2.58 10.45 4.15
CA ARG A 18 -3.75 9.57 4.18
C ARG A 18 -4.85 10.09 3.27
N THR A 19 -5.08 11.40 3.31
CA THR A 19 -6.09 12.14 2.55
C THR A 19 -5.49 13.44 2.01
N ASN A 20 -6.16 14.08 1.07
CA ASN A 20 -5.87 15.44 0.66
C ASN A 20 -7.20 16.19 0.42
N PRO A 21 -7.48 17.29 1.14
CA PRO A 21 -6.66 17.84 2.24
C PRO A 21 -6.55 16.87 3.42
N PRO A 22 -5.51 16.99 4.26
CA PRO A 22 -5.38 16.21 5.48
C PRO A 22 -6.59 16.42 6.40
N ILE A 23 -7.25 15.33 6.84
CA ILE A 23 -8.43 15.39 7.71
C ILE A 23 -8.08 15.98 9.09
N GLU A 24 -6.84 15.84 9.53
CA GLU A 24 -6.39 16.12 10.89
C GLU A 24 -5.82 17.53 11.05
N GLY A 25 -6.42 18.51 10.37
CA GLY A 25 -6.00 19.91 10.48
C GLY A 25 -4.66 20.21 9.79
N ALA A 26 -4.17 21.43 9.95
CA ALA A 26 -2.87 21.82 9.43
C ALA A 26 -1.80 20.94 10.07
N LEU A 27 -1.15 20.10 9.28
CA LEU A 27 0.04 19.39 9.74
C LEU A 27 1.00 20.42 10.34
N GLY A 28 1.18 20.33 11.66
CA GLY A 28 1.78 21.41 12.47
C GLY A 28 3.29 21.54 12.33
N TYR A 29 3.94 20.64 11.57
CA TYR A 29 5.38 20.67 11.38
C TYR A 29 5.81 21.72 10.35
N LYS A 30 6.93 22.38 10.63
CA LYS A 30 7.57 23.37 9.75
C LYS A 30 8.89 22.82 9.15
N ASN A 31 9.55 21.92 9.86
CA ASN A 31 10.84 21.38 9.48
C ASN A 31 10.82 19.84 9.50
N LEU A 32 10.97 19.23 8.33
CA LEU A 32 11.12 17.78 8.18
C LEU A 32 12.34 17.46 7.32
N PHE A 33 13.05 16.40 7.67
CA PHE A 33 14.11 15.83 6.83
C PHE A 33 13.49 14.78 5.91
N ILE A 34 13.13 15.17 4.70
CA ILE A 34 12.44 14.30 3.75
C ILE A 34 13.45 13.74 2.76
N SER A 35 13.66 12.44 2.76
CA SER A 35 14.54 11.76 1.81
C SER A 35 13.79 11.02 0.69
N ALA A 36 12.56 10.62 0.95
CA ALA A 36 11.63 10.06 -0.04
C ALA A 36 10.19 10.19 0.45
N CYS A 37 9.22 10.23 -0.46
CA CYS A 37 7.80 10.14 -0.13
C CYS A 37 7.11 9.02 -0.93
N ARG A 38 5.91 8.61 -0.53
CA ARG A 38 5.21 7.48 -1.15
C ARG A 38 4.92 7.72 -2.64
N GLY A 39 4.51 8.91 -3.00
CA GLY A 39 4.15 9.21 -4.38
C GLY A 39 4.06 10.70 -4.70
N PRO A 40 3.80 11.02 -5.99
CA PRO A 40 3.82 12.39 -6.49
C PRO A 40 2.76 13.30 -5.84
N LYS A 41 1.59 12.77 -5.48
CA LYS A 41 0.55 13.58 -4.84
C LYS A 41 0.94 14.03 -3.42
N THR A 42 1.65 13.18 -2.67
CA THR A 42 2.26 13.56 -1.39
C THR A 42 3.39 14.57 -1.61
N TYR A 43 4.23 14.36 -2.62
CA TYR A 43 5.29 15.30 -2.99
C TYR A 43 4.72 16.69 -3.29
N ASP A 44 3.70 16.78 -4.14
CA ASP A 44 3.08 18.05 -4.53
C ASP A 44 2.57 18.82 -3.30
N PHE A 45 1.90 18.14 -2.37
CA PHE A 45 1.47 18.74 -1.12
C PHE A 45 2.66 19.26 -0.28
N LEU A 46 3.67 18.41 -0.05
CA LEU A 46 4.81 18.78 0.78
C LEU A 46 5.62 19.94 0.17
N LYS A 47 5.82 19.90 -1.15
CA LYS A 47 6.60 20.90 -1.87
C LYS A 47 5.85 22.20 -2.08
N ASN A 48 4.61 22.12 -2.57
CA ASN A 48 3.87 23.28 -3.07
C ASN A 48 3.00 23.94 -2.00
N GLU A 49 2.40 23.17 -1.10
CA GLU A 49 1.55 23.73 -0.05
C GLU A 49 2.34 23.96 1.25
N LYS A 50 3.20 23.03 1.65
CA LYS A 50 4.00 23.17 2.88
C LYS A 50 5.34 23.85 2.68
N LYS A 51 5.78 24.08 1.42
CA LYS A 51 7.08 24.68 1.09
C LYS A 51 8.29 23.96 1.68
N LEU A 52 8.15 22.63 1.93
CA LEU A 52 9.23 21.82 2.48
C LEU A 52 10.18 21.36 1.38
N ASN A 53 11.45 21.18 1.75
CA ASN A 53 12.43 20.57 0.85
C ASN A 53 12.13 19.05 0.74
N CYS A 54 11.58 18.63 -0.39
CA CYS A 54 11.20 17.26 -0.67
C CYS A 54 11.80 16.82 -2.01
N PRO A 55 12.62 15.77 -2.07
CA PRO A 55 13.15 15.27 -3.33
C PRO A 55 12.09 14.46 -4.09
N GLN A 56 12.22 14.39 -5.41
CA GLN A 56 11.38 13.55 -6.28
C GLN A 56 11.83 12.08 -6.25
N ILE A 57 11.85 11.51 -5.06
CA ILE A 57 12.12 10.08 -4.83
C ILE A 57 10.86 9.47 -4.24
N TYR A 58 10.30 8.51 -4.96
CA TYR A 58 9.01 7.91 -4.62
C TYR A 58 9.16 6.45 -4.24
N GLY A 59 8.26 5.99 -3.37
CA GLY A 59 8.09 4.60 -3.01
C GLY A 59 7.83 4.41 -1.52
N ASP A 60 7.08 3.36 -1.22
CA ASP A 60 6.91 2.89 0.15
C ASP A 60 8.09 1.96 0.50
N PRO A 61 8.71 2.06 1.68
CA PRO A 61 9.83 1.19 2.08
C PRO A 61 9.53 -0.30 1.99
N ALA A 62 8.27 -0.70 2.11
CA ALA A 62 7.86 -2.09 1.95
C ALA A 62 8.18 -2.65 0.55
N LEU A 63 8.42 -1.80 -0.46
CA LEU A 63 8.88 -2.24 -1.77
C LEU A 63 10.27 -2.88 -1.74
N LEU A 64 11.08 -2.58 -0.73
CA LEU A 64 12.41 -3.18 -0.52
C LEU A 64 12.35 -4.55 0.17
N LEU A 65 11.16 -5.01 0.58
CA LEU A 65 10.99 -6.21 1.39
C LEU A 65 11.66 -7.45 0.78
N LYS A 66 11.67 -7.55 -0.55
CA LYS A 66 12.30 -8.67 -1.27
C LYS A 66 13.81 -8.80 -1.03
N GLU A 67 14.48 -7.73 -0.63
CA GLU A 67 15.91 -7.75 -0.28
C GLU A 67 16.17 -8.35 1.11
N PHE A 68 15.16 -8.35 1.98
CA PHE A 68 15.27 -8.73 3.38
C PHE A 68 14.52 -10.01 3.73
N TYR A 69 13.60 -10.44 2.86
CA TYR A 69 12.76 -11.59 3.15
C TYR A 69 12.41 -12.38 1.90
N ILE A 70 12.75 -13.67 1.93
CA ILE A 70 12.33 -14.66 0.93
C ILE A 70 11.11 -15.39 1.49
N PRO A 71 9.91 -15.22 0.89
CA PRO A 71 8.69 -15.83 1.40
C PRO A 71 8.71 -17.35 1.24
N LYS A 72 8.03 -18.03 2.16
CA LYS A 72 7.75 -19.46 2.08
C LYS A 72 6.39 -19.67 1.38
N ILE A 73 6.33 -20.72 0.57
CA ILE A 73 5.06 -21.14 -0.05
C ILE A 73 4.15 -21.70 1.04
N ASN A 74 2.91 -21.23 1.05
CA ASN A 74 1.83 -21.81 1.84
C ASN A 74 0.83 -22.49 0.88
N GLU A 75 0.85 -23.82 0.82
CA GLU A 75 0.06 -24.63 -0.12
C GLU A 75 -1.45 -24.38 0.01
N GLN A 76 -1.93 -24.01 1.19
CA GLN A 76 -3.34 -23.68 1.42
C GLN A 76 -3.80 -22.49 0.56
N PHE A 77 -2.91 -21.58 0.23
CA PHE A 77 -3.20 -20.37 -0.53
C PHE A 77 -2.90 -20.49 -2.04
N LYS A 78 -2.24 -21.57 -2.43
CA LYS A 78 -1.97 -21.85 -3.83
C LYS A 78 -3.28 -21.95 -4.62
N ASN A 79 -3.35 -21.29 -5.76
CA ASN A 79 -4.54 -21.19 -6.61
C ASN A 79 -5.74 -20.45 -5.96
N LYS A 80 -5.58 -19.82 -4.80
CA LYS A 80 -6.63 -19.03 -4.16
C LYS A 80 -6.48 -17.55 -4.47
N ILE A 81 -7.61 -16.85 -4.44
CA ILE A 81 -7.66 -15.40 -4.45
C ILE A 81 -7.71 -14.94 -3.01
N VAL A 82 -6.70 -14.19 -2.60
CA VAL A 82 -6.57 -13.73 -1.22
C VAL A 82 -7.22 -12.36 -1.07
N ILE A 83 -8.11 -12.23 -0.10
CA ILE A 83 -8.69 -10.95 0.31
C ILE A 83 -7.91 -10.43 1.52
N VAL A 84 -7.29 -9.25 1.36
CA VAL A 84 -6.58 -8.53 2.42
C VAL A 84 -7.39 -7.29 2.81
N PRO A 85 -8.32 -7.39 3.76
CA PRO A 85 -9.15 -6.26 4.14
C PRO A 85 -8.35 -5.21 4.93
N HIS A 86 -8.88 -3.99 5.00
CA HIS A 86 -8.43 -3.05 6.02
C HIS A 86 -8.69 -3.65 7.41
N LYS A 87 -7.80 -3.37 8.36
CA LYS A 87 -7.85 -3.96 9.72
C LYS A 87 -9.19 -3.78 10.44
N SER A 88 -9.90 -2.67 10.18
CA SER A 88 -11.21 -2.39 10.77
C SER A 88 -12.34 -3.22 10.17
N HIS A 89 -12.15 -3.77 8.96
CA HIS A 89 -13.19 -4.51 8.23
C HIS A 89 -12.96 -6.03 8.22
N TYR A 90 -11.85 -6.51 8.82
CA TYR A 90 -11.54 -7.94 8.86
C TYR A 90 -12.68 -8.76 9.45
N GLY A 91 -13.29 -8.31 10.56
CA GLY A 91 -14.40 -9.01 11.22
C GLY A 91 -15.62 -9.18 10.32
N HIS A 92 -15.88 -8.24 9.40
CA HIS A 92 -16.94 -8.35 8.40
C HIS A 92 -16.60 -9.45 7.38
N TYR A 93 -15.44 -9.35 6.72
CA TYR A 93 -15.06 -10.31 5.68
C TYR A 93 -14.92 -11.74 6.19
N LYS A 94 -14.43 -11.94 7.44
CA LYS A 94 -14.32 -13.26 8.06
C LYS A 94 -15.66 -13.99 8.18
N LYS A 95 -16.77 -13.25 8.27
CA LYS A 95 -18.13 -13.82 8.43
C LYS A 95 -18.83 -14.11 7.11
N LEU A 96 -18.29 -13.64 5.99
CA LEU A 96 -18.90 -13.83 4.69
C LEU A 96 -18.80 -15.30 4.24
N LYS A 97 -19.90 -15.82 3.71
CA LYS A 97 -19.90 -17.09 2.97
C LYS A 97 -19.34 -16.84 1.58
N LEU A 98 -18.05 -16.99 1.42
CA LEU A 98 -17.35 -16.77 0.15
C LEU A 98 -17.26 -18.09 -0.65
N ASN A 99 -17.11 -17.96 -1.97
CA ASN A 99 -16.73 -19.07 -2.81
C ASN A 99 -15.41 -19.69 -2.31
N PRO A 100 -15.24 -21.03 -2.32
CA PRO A 100 -14.04 -21.71 -1.84
C PRO A 100 -12.72 -21.27 -2.47
N ASN A 101 -12.77 -20.58 -3.63
CA ASN A 101 -11.58 -20.02 -4.25
C ASN A 101 -11.05 -18.75 -3.57
N PHE A 102 -11.82 -18.16 -2.65
CA PHE A 102 -11.42 -16.97 -1.89
C PHE A 102 -11.00 -17.33 -0.47
N ILE A 103 -9.94 -16.70 0.01
CA ILE A 103 -9.50 -16.79 1.41
C ILE A 103 -9.29 -15.39 1.96
N VAL A 104 -9.86 -15.10 3.12
CA VAL A 104 -9.64 -13.84 3.85
C VAL A 104 -8.49 -14.01 4.82
N ILE A 105 -7.48 -13.18 4.73
CA ILE A 105 -6.38 -13.14 5.70
C ILE A 105 -6.54 -11.97 6.67
N ASN A 106 -6.11 -12.16 7.90
CA ASN A 106 -6.11 -11.11 8.89
C ASN A 106 -4.86 -10.23 8.71
N PRO A 107 -4.99 -8.93 8.39
CA PRO A 107 -3.83 -8.06 8.22
C PRO A 107 -3.07 -7.76 9.52
N ARG A 108 -3.56 -8.25 10.68
CA ARG A 108 -2.90 -8.12 11.98
C ARG A 108 -2.12 -9.38 12.39
N ASP A 109 -2.16 -10.44 11.60
CA ASP A 109 -1.34 -11.62 11.84
C ASP A 109 0.15 -11.26 11.74
N HIS A 110 1.00 -12.18 12.17
CA HIS A 110 2.44 -11.95 12.07
C HIS A 110 2.83 -11.61 10.62
N TRP A 111 3.61 -10.57 10.43
CA TRP A 111 3.87 -10.00 9.10
C TRP A 111 4.43 -11.01 8.09
N LYS A 112 5.26 -11.98 8.54
CA LYS A 112 5.79 -13.03 7.67
C LYS A 112 4.69 -13.93 7.13
N ASP A 113 3.68 -14.24 7.95
CA ASP A 113 2.55 -15.08 7.52
C ASP A 113 1.68 -14.34 6.51
N VAL A 114 1.41 -13.05 6.74
CA VAL A 114 0.70 -12.21 5.76
C VAL A 114 1.45 -12.17 4.44
N VAL A 115 2.77 -11.98 4.46
CA VAL A 115 3.61 -11.95 3.24
C VAL A 115 3.63 -13.30 2.55
N ASN A 116 3.80 -14.41 3.28
CA ASN A 116 3.79 -15.78 2.74
C ASN A 116 2.47 -16.10 2.06
N ASN A 117 1.35 -15.72 2.68
CA ASN A 117 0.01 -15.97 2.16
C ASN A 117 -0.25 -15.16 0.88
N ILE A 118 0.13 -13.87 0.85
CA ILE A 118 0.06 -13.03 -0.36
C ILE A 118 0.96 -13.60 -1.46
N PHE A 119 2.20 -13.98 -1.12
CA PHE A 119 3.15 -14.55 -2.08
C PHE A 119 2.62 -15.85 -2.71
N SER A 120 1.94 -16.69 -1.94
CA SER A 120 1.42 -17.98 -2.39
C SER A 120 0.14 -17.86 -3.21
N ALA A 121 -0.56 -16.74 -3.12
CA ALA A 121 -1.85 -16.54 -3.76
C ALA A 121 -1.78 -16.49 -5.29
N LYS A 122 -2.86 -16.94 -5.95
CA LYS A 122 -3.10 -16.71 -7.38
C LYS A 122 -3.26 -15.22 -7.68
N ALA A 123 -4.03 -14.52 -6.86
CA ALA A 123 -4.31 -13.09 -6.99
C ALA A 123 -4.67 -12.49 -5.64
N VAL A 124 -4.63 -11.15 -5.55
CA VAL A 124 -4.90 -10.40 -4.32
C VAL A 124 -5.96 -9.33 -4.56
N ILE A 125 -7.01 -9.35 -3.75
CA ILE A 125 -7.99 -8.28 -3.64
C ILE A 125 -7.75 -7.57 -2.31
N SER A 126 -7.53 -6.25 -2.31
CA SER A 126 -7.17 -5.61 -1.04
C SER A 126 -7.77 -4.23 -0.84
N SER A 127 -8.36 -4.01 0.34
CA SER A 127 -8.67 -2.69 0.89
C SER A 127 -7.60 -2.16 1.85
N SER A 128 -6.49 -2.89 1.99
CA SER A 128 -5.27 -2.45 2.66
C SER A 128 -4.22 -2.03 1.63
N LEU A 129 -3.66 -0.83 1.76
CA LEU A 129 -2.62 -0.37 0.84
C LEU A 129 -1.39 -1.31 0.86
N HIS A 130 -0.96 -1.76 2.04
CA HIS A 130 0.17 -2.69 2.13
C HIS A 130 -0.12 -4.06 1.50
N GLY A 131 -1.39 -4.51 1.47
CA GLY A 131 -1.76 -5.71 0.72
C GLY A 131 -1.47 -5.58 -0.78
N ILE A 132 -1.76 -4.40 -1.36
CA ILE A 132 -1.42 -4.07 -2.75
C ILE A 132 0.10 -3.97 -2.95
N ILE A 133 0.80 -3.25 -2.06
CA ILE A 133 2.25 -3.05 -2.16
C ILE A 133 2.99 -4.40 -2.12
N ILE A 134 2.63 -5.28 -1.19
CA ILE A 134 3.26 -6.61 -1.07
C ILE A 134 2.95 -7.47 -2.29
N ALA A 135 1.73 -7.41 -2.82
CA ALA A 135 1.37 -8.08 -4.06
C ALA A 135 2.26 -7.60 -5.23
N ASP A 136 2.49 -6.29 -5.35
CA ASP A 136 3.36 -5.71 -6.38
C ASP A 136 4.83 -6.13 -6.20
N VAL A 137 5.35 -6.20 -4.96
CA VAL A 137 6.71 -6.67 -4.65
C VAL A 137 6.95 -8.06 -5.19
N TYR A 138 5.99 -8.95 -5.00
CA TYR A 138 6.10 -10.37 -5.41
C TYR A 138 5.40 -10.67 -6.74
N LYS A 139 5.03 -9.63 -7.50
CA LYS A 139 4.39 -9.73 -8.83
C LYS A 139 3.12 -10.59 -8.81
N ARG A 140 2.32 -10.46 -7.76
CA ARG A 140 1.01 -11.10 -7.70
C ARG A 140 -0.04 -10.19 -8.33
N PRO A 141 -0.87 -10.72 -9.26
CA PRO A 141 -1.97 -9.96 -9.81
C PRO A 141 -2.85 -9.40 -8.70
N ASN A 142 -3.26 -8.12 -8.81
CA ASN A 142 -3.99 -7.52 -7.71
C ASN A 142 -4.96 -6.42 -8.15
N ILE A 143 -5.97 -6.18 -7.31
CA ILE A 143 -6.92 -5.09 -7.45
C ILE A 143 -7.31 -4.50 -6.10
N MET A 144 -7.54 -3.20 -6.07
CA MET A 144 -8.07 -2.50 -4.90
C MET A 144 -9.56 -2.79 -4.72
N LEU A 145 -9.96 -3.05 -3.46
CA LEU A 145 -11.35 -3.15 -3.04
C LEU A 145 -11.74 -1.91 -2.22
N CYS A 146 -12.81 -1.23 -2.62
CA CYS A 146 -13.30 0.00 -2.02
C CYS A 146 -14.76 -0.14 -1.55
N GLU A 147 -15.12 -1.26 -0.91
CA GLU A 147 -16.50 -1.60 -0.55
C GLU A 147 -17.04 -0.76 0.61
N PHE A 148 -16.17 -0.30 1.48
CA PHE A 148 -16.53 0.61 2.57
C PHE A 148 -15.94 1.99 2.27
N GLU A 149 -16.65 3.05 2.66
CA GLU A 149 -16.00 4.35 2.74
C GLU A 149 -14.78 4.19 3.64
N LEU A 150 -13.61 4.13 3.00
CA LEU A 150 -12.37 4.14 3.73
C LEU A 150 -12.31 5.49 4.44
N THR A 151 -12.32 5.49 5.76
CA THR A 151 -12.16 6.72 6.59
C THR A 151 -10.95 7.55 6.14
N GLU A 152 -10.02 6.93 5.44
CA GLU A 152 -8.82 7.53 4.87
C GLU A 152 -8.93 7.81 3.37
N GLY A 153 -10.11 7.57 2.76
CA GLY A 153 -10.35 7.81 1.34
C GLY A 153 -9.47 6.99 0.39
N LYS A 154 -9.61 7.29 -0.89
CA LYS A 154 -8.85 6.64 -1.98
C LYS A 154 -7.47 7.28 -2.20
N PHE A 155 -7.18 8.43 -1.57
CA PHE A 155 -6.00 9.25 -1.84
C PHE A 155 -4.69 8.46 -1.70
N LYS A 156 -4.51 7.70 -0.61
CA LYS A 156 -3.28 6.93 -0.38
C LYS A 156 -3.00 5.89 -1.48
N PHE A 157 -4.06 5.31 -2.06
CA PHE A 157 -3.94 4.38 -3.19
C PHE A 157 -3.63 5.13 -4.48
N GLN A 158 -4.31 6.25 -4.74
CA GLN A 158 -4.04 7.09 -5.90
C GLN A 158 -2.60 7.59 -5.91
N ASP A 159 -2.09 8.01 -4.76
CA ASP A 159 -0.72 8.47 -4.59
C ASP A 159 0.29 7.35 -4.90
N TYR A 160 0.07 6.16 -4.33
CA TYR A 160 0.89 4.98 -4.62
C TYR A 160 0.79 4.55 -6.08
N TYR A 161 -0.43 4.46 -6.64
CA TYR A 161 -0.62 4.05 -8.04
C TYR A 161 0.03 5.03 -9.02
N SER A 162 -0.03 6.33 -8.72
CA SER A 162 0.65 7.34 -9.53
C SER A 162 2.18 7.16 -9.51
N SER A 163 2.77 6.80 -8.37
CA SER A 163 4.20 6.49 -8.28
C SER A 163 4.58 5.26 -9.11
N GLN A 164 3.67 4.30 -9.25
CA GLN A 164 3.84 3.07 -10.05
C GLN A 164 3.52 3.28 -11.54
N LYS A 165 3.09 4.47 -11.95
CA LYS A 165 2.62 4.75 -13.33
C LYS A 165 1.58 3.72 -13.79
N ARG A 166 0.68 3.31 -12.89
CA ARG A 166 -0.39 2.34 -13.17
C ARG A 166 -1.76 3.01 -13.15
N PRO A 167 -2.75 2.49 -13.91
CA PRO A 167 -4.10 3.01 -13.87
C PRO A 167 -4.71 2.83 -12.49
N PHE A 168 -5.54 3.78 -12.07
CA PHE A 168 -6.26 3.71 -10.81
C PHE A 168 -7.56 2.90 -10.99
N LEU A 169 -7.40 1.57 -10.96
CA LEU A 169 -8.51 0.61 -11.06
C LEU A 169 -8.86 0.06 -9.68
N TYR A 170 -10.15 -0.08 -9.44
CA TYR A 170 -10.70 -0.66 -8.21
C TYR A 170 -12.09 -1.23 -8.45
N ILE A 171 -12.55 -2.10 -7.54
CA ILE A 171 -13.92 -2.59 -7.45
C ILE A 171 -14.56 -2.03 -6.18
N ASN A 172 -15.88 -1.71 -6.23
CA ASN A 172 -16.59 -1.24 -5.05
C ASN A 172 -17.11 -2.40 -4.19
N HIS A 173 -17.40 -3.55 -4.81
CA HIS A 173 -17.91 -4.72 -4.13
C HIS A 173 -17.21 -5.99 -4.62
N LEU A 174 -17.06 -7.00 -3.74
CA LEU A 174 -16.48 -8.30 -4.13
C LEU A 174 -17.23 -8.97 -5.29
N LYS A 175 -18.54 -8.75 -5.40
CA LYS A 175 -19.36 -9.28 -6.50
C LYS A 175 -18.98 -8.75 -7.89
N GLU A 176 -18.28 -7.61 -7.96
CA GLU A 176 -17.80 -7.00 -9.20
C GLU A 176 -16.47 -7.61 -9.67
N PHE A 177 -15.90 -8.52 -8.89
CA PHE A 177 -14.61 -9.09 -9.20
C PHE A 177 -14.65 -9.92 -10.48
N ASP A 178 -13.77 -9.56 -11.41
CA ASP A 178 -13.42 -10.33 -12.62
C ASP A 178 -11.88 -10.38 -12.69
N GLU A 179 -11.31 -11.53 -13.00
CA GLU A 179 -9.87 -11.70 -13.15
C GLU A 179 -9.28 -10.77 -14.23
N LYS A 180 -10.06 -10.36 -15.23
CA LYS A 180 -9.66 -9.41 -16.27
C LYS A 180 -9.35 -8.01 -15.74
N LEU A 181 -9.86 -7.67 -14.55
CA LEU A 181 -9.62 -6.38 -13.88
C LEU A 181 -8.31 -6.35 -13.11
N LEU A 182 -7.64 -7.49 -12.95
CA LEU A 182 -6.41 -7.58 -12.18
C LEU A 182 -5.27 -6.82 -12.86
N TYR A 183 -4.51 -6.09 -12.05
CA TYR A 183 -3.25 -5.50 -12.49
C TYR A 183 -2.10 -6.50 -12.36
N HIS A 184 -1.36 -6.69 -13.45
CA HIS A 184 -0.27 -7.67 -13.56
C HIS A 184 1.13 -7.04 -13.61
N GLY A 185 1.24 -5.71 -13.50
CA GLY A 185 2.49 -5.01 -13.82
C GLY A 185 3.59 -5.07 -12.76
N GLY A 186 3.28 -5.46 -11.51
CA GLY A 186 4.24 -5.43 -10.40
C GLY A 186 4.79 -4.03 -10.10
N ASN A 187 5.87 -3.97 -9.31
CA ASN A 187 6.53 -2.71 -8.95
C ASN A 187 7.30 -2.09 -10.12
N LYS A 188 7.15 -0.78 -10.32
CA LYS A 188 7.85 0.03 -11.33
C LYS A 188 8.74 1.14 -10.73
N ILE A 189 8.90 1.19 -9.42
CA ILE A 189 9.78 2.14 -8.74
C ILE A 189 11.25 1.72 -8.95
N ASP A 190 12.12 2.70 -9.11
CA ASP A 190 13.56 2.51 -9.02
C ASP A 190 13.94 2.22 -7.56
N LEU A 191 14.06 0.92 -7.26
CA LEU A 191 14.35 0.44 -5.91
C LEU A 191 15.75 0.85 -5.46
N LYS A 192 16.73 0.98 -6.38
CA LYS A 192 18.07 1.44 -6.03
C LYS A 192 18.02 2.88 -5.53
N LYS A 193 17.35 3.76 -6.28
CA LYS A 193 17.19 5.16 -5.89
C LYS A 193 16.42 5.29 -4.56
N LEU A 194 15.38 4.48 -4.34
CA LEU A 194 14.67 4.46 -3.07
C LEU A 194 15.59 4.01 -1.93
N LYS A 195 16.34 2.92 -2.11
CA LYS A 195 17.27 2.40 -1.11
C LYS A 195 18.37 3.40 -0.75
N ASP A 196 18.98 4.02 -1.76
CA ASP A 196 20.05 5.00 -1.58
C ASP A 196 19.58 6.26 -0.83
N ALA A 197 18.27 6.55 -0.88
CA ALA A 197 17.64 7.65 -0.14
C ALA A 197 17.37 7.35 1.33
N PHE A 198 17.69 6.14 1.84
CA PHE A 198 17.53 5.84 3.26
C PHE A 198 18.41 6.74 4.12
N PRO A 199 17.86 7.47 5.11
CA PRO A 199 18.59 8.56 5.78
C PRO A 199 19.68 8.10 6.77
N PHE A 200 19.69 6.81 7.14
CA PHE A 200 20.67 6.25 8.08
C PHE A 200 21.47 5.16 7.37
N LYS A 201 22.76 5.37 7.28
CA LYS A 201 23.73 4.39 6.73
C LYS A 201 24.49 3.71 7.85
#